data_b855190fc0c01231730f897ae8f7b28e
#
_entry.id   b855190fc0c01231730f897ae8f7b28e
#
_cell.length_a   1.000
_cell.length_b   1.000
_cell.length_c   1.000
_cell.angle_alpha   90.00
_cell.angle_beta   90.00
_cell.angle_gamma   90.00
#
_symmetry.space_group_name_H-M   'P 1'
#
loop_
_entity.id
_entity.type
_entity.pdbx_description
1 polymer ?
#
loop_
_entity_poly.entity_id
_entity_poly.type
_entity_poly.pdbx_seq_one_letter_code
_entity_poly.pdbx_strand_id
1 'polypeptide(L)'
;RDYEKIDKLNGNIVKILYAKVDKRVTTPTEVLDQLETILNRLESSGVAVDLLGEKEKNKELKSDMKKTVILAIFLIFLTLLLIFSKIKYVLIVMSVIPLSVLGAFLGHKLLGINLTMPSMIGILGLAGVVINDGIIMLDVLHGTHKAEEFFKRAKQRLRPILITSITTFLGLFSLIFYASGQAVILQPIAISIGFGLVWGTVLNLVYLPTLYALVNGISVE
;
A
#
# COMPACT_ATOMS: atom_id res chain seq x y z
N ARG A 1 -42.07 30.51 7.12
CA ARG A 1 -42.23 29.38 6.16
C ARG A 1 -40.85 29.20 5.54
N ASP A 2 -40.07 28.26 6.07
CA ASP A 2 -38.81 27.86 5.44
C ASP A 2 -39.16 27.05 4.17
N TYR A 3 -38.58 27.46 3.05
CA TYR A 3 -38.68 26.71 1.82
C TYR A 3 -37.81 25.45 1.96
N GLU A 4 -38.43 24.28 1.97
CA GLU A 4 -37.71 23.02 1.95
C GLU A 4 -36.91 22.97 0.64
N LYS A 5 -35.59 22.86 0.75
CA LYS A 5 -34.69 22.79 -0.41
C LYS A 5 -35.03 21.51 -1.20
N ILE A 6 -35.50 21.68 -2.42
CA ILE A 6 -35.80 20.57 -3.30
C ILE A 6 -34.53 20.23 -4.08
N ASP A 7 -33.91 19.11 -3.72
CA ASP A 7 -32.76 18.58 -4.44
C ASP A 7 -33.25 17.76 -5.64
N LYS A 8 -32.64 17.96 -6.81
CA LYS A 8 -32.92 17.22 -8.03
C LYS A 8 -31.70 16.47 -8.50
N LEU A 9 -31.84 15.19 -8.78
CA LEU A 9 -30.83 14.36 -9.38
C LEU A 9 -31.37 13.80 -10.72
N ASN A 10 -30.64 14.03 -11.81
CA ASN A 10 -31.05 13.59 -13.15
C ASN A 10 -32.48 13.96 -13.53
N GLY A 11 -32.98 15.12 -13.06
CA GLY A 11 -34.35 15.61 -13.33
C GLY A 11 -35.40 15.11 -12.34
N ASN A 12 -35.15 14.14 -11.52
CA ASN A 12 -36.04 13.60 -10.50
C ASN A 12 -35.86 14.33 -9.16
N ILE A 13 -36.96 14.53 -8.44
CA ILE A 13 -36.92 15.07 -7.07
C ILE A 13 -36.42 13.97 -6.14
N VAL A 14 -35.39 14.28 -5.39
CA VAL A 14 -34.74 13.33 -4.47
C VAL A 14 -34.64 13.91 -3.08
N LYS A 15 -34.66 13.06 -2.06
CA LYS A 15 -34.34 13.43 -0.69
C LYS A 15 -32.94 12.91 -0.36
N ILE A 16 -31.98 13.83 -0.18
CA ILE A 16 -30.60 13.46 0.09
C ILE A 16 -30.39 13.39 1.61
N LEU A 17 -29.93 12.24 2.08
CA LEU A 17 -29.51 12.03 3.47
C LEU A 17 -27.99 12.02 3.53
N TYR A 18 -27.42 12.93 4.32
CA TYR A 18 -25.99 13.00 4.57
C TYR A 18 -25.65 12.32 5.89
N ALA A 19 -24.79 11.31 5.85
CA ALA A 19 -24.22 10.69 7.05
C ALA A 19 -22.72 10.91 7.09
N LYS A 20 -22.21 11.37 8.25
CA LYS A 20 -20.78 11.52 8.49
C LYS A 20 -20.32 10.43 9.43
N VAL A 21 -19.30 9.68 9.02
CA VAL A 21 -18.74 8.57 9.80
C VAL A 21 -17.41 9.00 10.41
N ASP A 22 -17.20 8.72 11.70
CA ASP A 22 -15.89 8.87 12.33
C ASP A 22 -15.00 7.69 11.91
N LYS A 23 -14.02 7.99 11.07
CA LYS A 23 -13.08 6.98 10.52
C LYS A 23 -12.15 6.34 11.55
N ARG A 24 -12.13 6.86 12.79
CA ARG A 24 -11.39 6.25 13.91
C ARG A 24 -12.15 5.07 14.53
N VAL A 25 -13.48 5.08 14.41
CA VAL A 25 -14.35 4.08 15.02
C VAL A 25 -14.76 3.01 14.00
N THR A 26 -15.14 3.43 12.78
CA THR A 26 -15.65 2.52 11.74
C THR A 26 -15.39 3.09 10.35
N THR A 27 -15.66 2.29 9.32
CA THR A 27 -15.55 2.72 7.93
C THR A 27 -16.94 2.92 7.30
N PRO A 28 -17.10 3.85 6.33
CA PRO A 28 -18.36 4.01 5.62
C PRO A 28 -18.90 2.72 4.98
N THR A 29 -18.01 1.85 4.53
CA THR A 29 -18.38 0.55 3.95
C THR A 29 -19.01 -0.36 5.00
N GLU A 30 -18.43 -0.41 6.19
CA GLU A 30 -18.90 -1.25 7.31
C GLU A 30 -20.29 -0.80 7.81
N VAL A 31 -20.51 0.53 7.88
CA VAL A 31 -21.81 1.11 8.22
C VAL A 31 -22.86 0.76 7.15
N LEU A 32 -22.49 0.86 5.88
CA LEU A 32 -23.40 0.54 4.78
C LEU A 32 -23.75 -0.96 4.73
N ASP A 33 -22.80 -1.83 5.03
CA ASP A 33 -23.03 -3.28 5.10
C ASP A 33 -24.01 -3.63 6.25
N GLN A 34 -23.95 -2.91 7.38
CA GLN A 34 -24.93 -3.05 8.48
C GLN A 34 -26.31 -2.53 8.09
N LEU A 35 -26.39 -1.52 7.23
CA LEU A 35 -27.64 -0.94 6.74
C LEU A 35 -28.24 -1.68 5.53
N GLU A 36 -27.53 -2.65 4.95
CA GLU A 36 -27.95 -3.33 3.70
C GLU A 36 -29.35 -3.95 3.83
N THR A 37 -29.70 -4.53 4.97
CA THR A 37 -31.03 -5.09 5.22
C THR A 37 -32.13 -4.03 5.18
N ILE A 38 -31.85 -2.84 5.70
CA ILE A 38 -32.79 -1.71 5.72
C ILE A 38 -32.94 -1.12 4.31
N LEU A 39 -31.84 -0.97 3.59
CA LEU A 39 -31.81 -0.47 2.21
C LEU A 39 -32.61 -1.39 1.28
N ASN A 40 -32.39 -2.69 1.35
CA ASN A 40 -33.14 -3.69 0.57
C ASN A 40 -34.65 -3.66 0.89
N ARG A 41 -35.03 -3.39 2.15
CA ARG A 41 -36.42 -3.26 2.55
C ARG A 41 -37.05 -1.98 1.97
N LEU A 42 -36.32 -0.88 1.88
CA LEU A 42 -36.78 0.35 1.25
C LEU A 42 -36.97 0.16 -0.26
N GLU A 43 -36.03 -0.49 -0.93
CA GLU A 43 -36.14 -0.83 -2.35
C GLU A 43 -37.38 -1.72 -2.65
N SER A 44 -37.60 -2.73 -1.79
CA SER A 44 -38.78 -3.60 -1.92
C SER A 44 -40.11 -2.88 -1.68
N SER A 45 -40.10 -1.75 -0.97
CA SER A 45 -41.27 -0.87 -0.78
C SER A 45 -41.51 0.14 -1.91
N GLY A 46 -40.72 0.06 -3.00
CA GLY A 46 -40.86 0.92 -4.19
C GLY A 46 -40.10 2.25 -4.11
N VAL A 47 -39.25 2.43 -3.12
CA VAL A 47 -38.38 3.61 -3.01
C VAL A 47 -37.07 3.30 -3.72
N ALA A 48 -36.73 4.02 -4.78
CA ALA A 48 -35.44 3.92 -5.43
C ALA A 48 -34.36 4.53 -4.50
N VAL A 49 -33.41 3.72 -4.07
CA VAL A 49 -32.31 4.14 -3.19
C VAL A 49 -31.02 4.20 -3.98
N ASP A 50 -30.50 5.41 -4.19
CA ASP A 50 -29.22 5.62 -4.83
C ASP A 50 -28.16 5.95 -3.77
N LEU A 51 -27.18 5.08 -3.61
CA LEU A 51 -26.06 5.28 -2.70
C LEU A 51 -24.99 6.14 -3.40
N LEU A 52 -25.19 7.45 -3.34
CA LEU A 52 -24.25 8.43 -3.87
C LEU A 52 -23.05 8.56 -2.92
N GLY A 53 -21.85 8.56 -3.46
CA GLY A 53 -20.64 8.90 -2.72
C GLY A 53 -19.63 7.75 -2.57
N GLU A 54 -19.20 7.49 -1.34
CA GLU A 54 -18.01 6.66 -1.10
C GLU A 54 -18.18 5.18 -1.51
N LYS A 55 -19.40 4.62 -1.47
CA LYS A 55 -19.63 3.19 -1.84
C LYS A 55 -19.50 2.95 -3.34
N GLU A 56 -20.12 3.79 -4.17
CA GLU A 56 -20.05 3.67 -5.62
C GLU A 56 -18.63 3.94 -6.12
N LYS A 57 -18.01 5.03 -5.63
CA LYS A 57 -16.62 5.35 -5.88
C LYS A 57 -15.68 4.24 -5.40
N ASN A 58 -15.94 3.64 -4.25
CA ASN A 58 -15.14 2.54 -3.72
C ASN A 58 -15.27 1.26 -4.56
N LYS A 59 -16.44 0.98 -5.16
CA LYS A 59 -16.63 -0.18 -6.03
C LYS A 59 -15.87 -0.01 -7.35
N GLU A 60 -15.96 1.16 -7.97
CA GLU A 60 -15.18 1.49 -9.17
C GLU A 60 -13.68 1.48 -8.87
N LEU A 61 -13.26 2.16 -7.79
CA LEU A 61 -11.86 2.19 -7.34
C LEU A 61 -11.30 0.80 -7.04
N LYS A 62 -12.08 -0.10 -6.42
CA LYS A 62 -11.64 -1.50 -6.20
C LYS A 62 -11.37 -2.22 -7.51
N SER A 63 -12.24 -2.07 -8.51
CA SER A 63 -12.05 -2.67 -9.83
C SER A 63 -10.80 -2.12 -10.52
N ASP A 64 -10.65 -0.80 -10.52
CA ASP A 64 -9.53 -0.14 -11.18
C ASP A 64 -8.21 -0.38 -10.43
N MET A 65 -8.23 -0.41 -9.10
CA MET A 65 -7.07 -0.80 -8.30
C MET A 65 -6.61 -2.22 -8.60
N LYS A 66 -7.53 -3.19 -8.75
CA LYS A 66 -7.16 -4.57 -9.12
C LYS A 66 -6.42 -4.60 -10.45
N LYS A 67 -6.91 -3.89 -11.47
CA LYS A 67 -6.25 -3.79 -12.78
C LYS A 67 -4.89 -3.11 -12.66
N THR A 68 -4.83 -2.00 -11.92
CA THR A 68 -3.59 -1.23 -11.68
C THR A 68 -2.53 -2.05 -10.95
N VAL A 69 -2.90 -2.79 -9.91
CA VAL A 69 -1.98 -3.67 -9.17
C VAL A 69 -1.42 -4.76 -10.08
N ILE A 70 -2.27 -5.42 -10.87
CA ILE A 70 -1.83 -6.46 -11.81
C ILE A 70 -0.86 -5.87 -12.85
N LEU A 71 -1.21 -4.71 -13.42
CA LEU A 71 -0.35 -4.02 -14.39
C LEU A 71 0.98 -3.60 -13.76
N ALA A 72 0.96 -3.04 -12.55
CA ALA A 72 2.16 -2.62 -11.84
C ALA A 72 3.09 -3.82 -11.55
N ILE A 73 2.55 -4.92 -11.03
CA ILE A 73 3.33 -6.15 -10.77
C ILE A 73 3.92 -6.69 -12.06
N PHE A 74 3.15 -6.68 -13.15
CA PHE A 74 3.63 -7.12 -14.47
C PHE A 74 4.76 -6.24 -14.99
N LEU A 75 4.62 -4.92 -14.91
CA LEU A 75 5.67 -3.97 -15.34
C LEU A 75 6.94 -4.09 -14.48
N ILE A 76 6.78 -4.26 -13.17
CA ILE A 76 7.89 -4.53 -12.26
C ILE A 76 8.60 -5.83 -12.64
N PHE A 77 7.84 -6.91 -12.84
CA PHE A 77 8.39 -8.19 -13.26
C PHE A 77 9.18 -8.07 -14.57
N LEU A 78 8.60 -7.40 -15.58
CA LEU A 78 9.25 -7.18 -16.87
C LEU A 78 10.54 -6.39 -16.71
N THR A 79 10.51 -5.29 -15.96
CA THR A 79 11.69 -4.45 -15.69
C THR A 79 12.80 -5.25 -15.01
N LEU A 80 12.45 -6.00 -13.97
CA LEU A 80 13.41 -6.86 -13.26
C LEU A 80 13.99 -7.96 -14.16
N LEU A 81 13.18 -8.53 -15.07
CA LEU A 81 13.64 -9.53 -16.01
C LEU A 81 14.64 -8.96 -17.02
N LEU A 82 14.42 -7.73 -17.46
CA LEU A 82 15.37 -7.01 -18.35
C LEU A 82 16.69 -6.70 -17.64
N ILE A 83 16.65 -6.37 -16.34
CA ILE A 83 17.86 -6.06 -15.55
C ILE A 83 18.66 -7.33 -15.25
N PHE A 84 18.02 -8.37 -14.75
CA PHE A 84 18.73 -9.54 -14.20
C PHE A 84 18.83 -10.72 -15.16
N SER A 85 18.10 -10.74 -16.28
CA SER A 85 18.08 -11.80 -17.32
C SER A 85 17.82 -13.22 -16.81
N LYS A 86 17.57 -13.44 -15.51
CA LYS A 86 17.30 -14.74 -14.89
C LYS A 86 16.11 -14.65 -13.94
N ILE A 87 15.10 -15.46 -14.20
CA ILE A 87 13.84 -15.48 -13.42
C ILE A 87 14.08 -15.69 -11.92
N LYS A 88 15.08 -16.49 -11.53
CA LYS A 88 15.38 -16.74 -10.11
C LYS A 88 15.68 -15.45 -9.33
N TYR A 89 16.40 -14.52 -9.92
CA TYR A 89 16.73 -13.25 -9.27
C TYR A 89 15.54 -12.31 -9.22
N VAL A 90 14.71 -12.32 -10.27
CA VAL A 90 13.44 -11.59 -10.29
C VAL A 90 12.54 -12.03 -9.14
N LEU A 91 12.38 -13.33 -8.94
CA LEU A 91 11.56 -13.89 -7.87
C LEU A 91 12.09 -13.55 -6.47
N ILE A 92 13.42 -13.54 -6.29
CA ILE A 92 14.05 -13.12 -5.04
C ILE A 92 13.66 -11.68 -4.69
N VAL A 93 13.80 -10.73 -5.62
CA VAL A 93 13.44 -9.32 -5.38
C VAL A 93 11.94 -9.17 -5.18
N MET A 94 11.12 -9.80 -6.03
CA MET A 94 9.66 -9.70 -5.93
C MET A 94 9.10 -10.29 -4.63
N SER A 95 9.78 -11.26 -4.01
CA SER A 95 9.33 -11.84 -2.73
C SER A 95 9.34 -10.84 -1.58
N VAL A 96 10.11 -9.76 -1.70
CA VAL A 96 10.14 -8.69 -0.69
C VAL A 96 8.84 -7.87 -0.67
N ILE A 97 8.14 -7.76 -1.81
CA ILE A 97 6.90 -6.96 -1.90
C ILE A 97 5.84 -7.45 -0.90
N PRO A 98 5.36 -8.71 -0.96
CA PRO A 98 4.31 -9.18 -0.06
C PRO A 98 4.75 -9.12 1.41
N LEU A 99 6.04 -9.35 1.68
CA LEU A 99 6.57 -9.25 3.04
C LEU A 99 6.62 -7.80 3.55
N SER A 100 6.92 -6.83 2.68
CA SER A 100 6.93 -5.41 3.07
C SER A 100 5.53 -4.86 3.41
N VAL A 101 4.48 -5.44 2.82
CA VAL A 101 3.09 -5.09 3.14
C VAL A 101 2.74 -5.38 4.60
N LEU A 102 3.38 -6.38 5.22
CA LEU A 102 3.22 -6.63 6.66
C LEU A 102 3.66 -5.43 7.50
N GLY A 103 4.70 -4.72 7.08
CA GLY A 103 5.13 -3.48 7.75
C GLY A 103 4.06 -2.38 7.68
N ALA A 104 3.40 -2.23 6.53
CA ALA A 104 2.30 -1.30 6.39
C ALA A 104 1.13 -1.67 7.34
N PHE A 105 0.75 -2.94 7.41
CA PHE A 105 -0.30 -3.40 8.33
C PHE A 105 0.08 -3.19 9.80
N LEU A 106 1.33 -3.46 10.17
CA LEU A 106 1.83 -3.19 11.52
C LEU A 106 1.77 -1.69 11.86
N GLY A 107 2.14 -0.81 10.92
CA GLY A 107 2.04 0.64 11.12
C GLY A 107 0.61 1.11 11.37
N HIS A 108 -0.34 0.64 10.58
CA HIS A 108 -1.76 0.94 10.77
C HIS A 108 -2.27 0.44 12.14
N LYS A 109 -1.89 -0.78 12.52
CA LYS A 109 -2.26 -1.36 13.82
C LYS A 109 -1.67 -0.59 15.00
N LEU A 110 -0.40 -0.18 14.92
CA LEU A 110 0.27 0.57 15.98
C LEU A 110 -0.33 1.95 16.20
N LEU A 111 -0.78 2.61 15.13
CA LEU A 111 -1.37 3.94 15.20
C LEU A 111 -2.90 3.92 15.39
N GLY A 112 -3.52 2.74 15.41
CA GLY A 112 -4.97 2.61 15.56
C GLY A 112 -5.77 3.20 14.40
N ILE A 113 -5.16 3.29 13.21
CA ILE A 113 -5.81 3.85 12.01
C ILE A 113 -6.21 2.72 11.08
N ASN A 114 -7.51 2.68 10.74
CA ASN A 114 -8.05 1.65 9.88
C ASN A 114 -7.47 1.69 8.46
N LEU A 115 -7.36 0.51 7.85
CA LEU A 115 -7.00 0.38 6.44
C LEU A 115 -8.11 0.97 5.56
N THR A 116 -7.74 1.93 4.73
CA THR A 116 -8.64 2.64 3.83
C THR A 116 -8.18 2.50 2.38
N MET A 117 -8.96 2.99 1.41
CA MET A 117 -8.52 3.04 0.02
C MET A 117 -7.21 3.81 -0.18
N PRO A 118 -7.00 4.99 0.45
CA PRO A 118 -5.69 5.63 0.46
C PRO A 118 -4.56 4.74 0.96
N SER A 119 -4.78 3.91 2.00
CA SER A 119 -3.77 2.95 2.47
C SER A 119 -3.33 1.98 1.37
N MET A 120 -4.28 1.49 0.56
CA MET A 120 -3.98 0.58 -0.54
C MET A 120 -3.14 1.26 -1.64
N ILE A 121 -3.41 2.54 -1.93
CA ILE A 121 -2.60 3.35 -2.83
C ILE A 121 -1.17 3.48 -2.26
N GLY A 122 -1.05 3.71 -0.95
CA GLY A 122 0.24 3.75 -0.26
C GLY A 122 1.01 2.44 -0.37
N ILE A 123 0.34 1.29 -0.21
CA ILE A 123 0.94 -0.05 -0.38
C ILE A 123 1.45 -0.25 -1.81
N LEU A 124 0.70 0.22 -2.82
CA LEU A 124 1.15 0.14 -4.21
C LEU A 124 2.41 0.99 -4.44
N GLY A 125 2.44 2.21 -3.90
CA GLY A 125 3.62 3.07 -3.95
C GLY A 125 4.82 2.48 -3.21
N LEU A 126 4.58 1.86 -2.03
CA LEU A 126 5.59 1.15 -1.25
C LEU A 126 6.31 0.07 -2.07
N ALA A 127 5.57 -0.70 -2.87
CA ALA A 127 6.15 -1.76 -3.71
C ALA A 127 7.25 -1.21 -4.61
N GLY A 128 7.05 -0.05 -5.26
CA GLY A 128 8.05 0.58 -6.11
C GLY A 128 9.31 1.02 -5.33
N VAL A 129 9.14 1.59 -4.15
CA VAL A 129 10.26 2.05 -3.32
C VAL A 129 11.09 0.88 -2.80
N VAL A 130 10.43 -0.16 -2.27
CA VAL A 130 11.10 -1.33 -1.70
C VAL A 130 11.86 -2.14 -2.76
N ILE A 131 11.28 -2.24 -3.97
CA ILE A 131 11.96 -2.92 -5.10
C ILE A 131 13.20 -2.15 -5.53
N ASN A 132 13.16 -0.82 -5.55
CA ASN A 132 14.33 -0.02 -5.90
C ASN A 132 15.53 -0.35 -5.00
N ASP A 133 15.33 -0.43 -3.69
CA ASP A 133 16.36 -0.85 -2.73
C ASP A 133 16.79 -2.31 -2.96
N GLY A 134 15.83 -3.19 -3.27
CA GLY A 134 16.09 -4.59 -3.60
C GLY A 134 16.94 -4.77 -4.86
N ILE A 135 16.69 -4.00 -5.91
CA ILE A 135 17.50 -3.99 -7.14
C ILE A 135 18.94 -3.60 -6.82
N ILE A 136 19.11 -2.48 -6.09
CA ILE A 136 20.44 -1.97 -5.71
C ILE A 136 21.22 -3.01 -4.89
N MET A 137 20.56 -3.71 -3.98
CA MET A 137 21.19 -4.76 -3.18
C MET A 137 21.54 -5.96 -4.04
N LEU A 138 20.61 -6.47 -4.85
CA LEU A 138 20.82 -7.66 -5.66
C LEU A 138 21.86 -7.45 -6.77
N ASP A 139 21.89 -6.27 -7.38
CA ASP A 139 22.85 -5.91 -8.43
C ASP A 139 24.30 -6.06 -7.92
N VAL A 140 24.57 -5.60 -6.71
CA VAL A 140 25.91 -5.71 -6.11
C VAL A 140 26.27 -7.14 -5.70
N LEU A 141 25.27 -7.93 -5.30
CA LEU A 141 25.47 -9.33 -4.95
C LEU A 141 25.58 -10.24 -6.17
N HIS A 142 25.10 -9.77 -7.33
CA HIS A 142 25.10 -10.56 -8.55
C HIS A 142 26.54 -10.93 -8.96
N GLY A 143 26.75 -12.24 -9.24
CA GLY A 143 28.06 -12.77 -9.63
C GLY A 143 29.03 -13.04 -8.48
N THR A 144 28.62 -12.83 -7.20
CA THR A 144 29.45 -13.24 -6.06
C THR A 144 29.28 -14.73 -5.79
N HIS A 145 30.40 -15.41 -5.60
CA HIS A 145 30.47 -16.85 -5.29
C HIS A 145 31.20 -17.14 -3.97
N LYS A 146 32.03 -16.19 -3.49
CA LYS A 146 32.79 -16.32 -2.26
C LYS A 146 32.10 -15.55 -1.14
N ALA A 147 32.02 -16.16 0.06
CA ALA A 147 31.38 -15.57 1.22
C ALA A 147 32.00 -14.20 1.61
N GLU A 148 33.33 -14.09 1.60
CA GLU A 148 34.03 -12.86 1.98
C GLU A 148 33.66 -11.69 1.04
N GLU A 149 33.64 -11.94 -0.27
CA GLU A 149 33.25 -10.94 -1.28
C GLU A 149 31.78 -10.56 -1.14
N PHE A 150 30.91 -11.55 -0.88
CA PHE A 150 29.48 -11.35 -0.66
C PHE A 150 29.24 -10.39 0.50
N PHE A 151 29.82 -10.64 1.69
CA PHE A 151 29.67 -9.77 2.84
C PHE A 151 30.24 -8.37 2.62
N LYS A 152 31.39 -8.28 1.97
CA LYS A 152 32.02 -7.00 1.63
C LYS A 152 31.09 -6.16 0.74
N ARG A 153 30.52 -6.75 -0.29
CA ARG A 153 29.63 -6.05 -1.21
C ARG A 153 28.29 -5.69 -0.57
N ALA A 154 27.68 -6.60 0.20
CA ALA A 154 26.45 -6.32 0.94
C ALA A 154 26.63 -5.13 1.91
N LYS A 155 27.75 -5.11 2.64
CA LYS A 155 28.08 -4.03 3.59
C LYS A 155 28.22 -2.67 2.91
N GLN A 156 28.68 -2.59 1.67
CA GLN A 156 28.81 -1.34 0.93
C GLN A 156 27.44 -0.69 0.63
N ARG A 157 26.36 -1.50 0.52
CA ARG A 157 25.01 -1.01 0.23
C ARG A 157 24.18 -0.71 1.49
N LEU A 158 24.62 -1.17 2.65
CA LEU A 158 23.92 -0.93 3.90
C LEU A 158 23.73 0.57 4.18
N ARG A 159 24.78 1.36 4.06
CA ARG A 159 24.72 2.81 4.33
C ARG A 159 23.81 3.57 3.36
N PRO A 160 23.94 3.44 2.03
CA PRO A 160 23.02 4.10 1.10
C PRO A 160 21.55 3.75 1.33
N ILE A 161 21.21 2.47 1.49
CA ILE A 161 19.83 2.02 1.71
C ILE A 161 19.28 2.56 3.04
N LEU A 162 20.05 2.54 4.11
CA LEU A 162 19.61 3.10 5.39
C LEU A 162 19.36 4.61 5.30
N ILE A 163 20.24 5.36 4.61
CA ILE A 163 20.08 6.81 4.48
C ILE A 163 18.79 7.12 3.69
N THR A 164 18.55 6.46 2.55
CA THR A 164 17.32 6.69 1.76
C THR A 164 16.07 6.37 2.56
N SER A 165 16.05 5.27 3.29
CA SER A 165 14.89 4.86 4.09
C SER A 165 14.64 5.83 5.26
N ILE A 166 15.69 6.24 5.97
CA ILE A 166 15.57 7.20 7.07
C ILE A 166 15.10 8.56 6.56
N THR A 167 15.67 9.07 5.48
CA THR A 167 15.27 10.38 4.93
C THR A 167 13.84 10.37 4.42
N THR A 168 13.39 9.28 3.78
CA THR A 168 12.01 9.12 3.33
C THR A 168 11.06 9.03 4.52
N PHE A 169 11.39 8.25 5.55
CA PHE A 169 10.56 8.15 6.75
C PHE A 169 10.45 9.49 7.48
N LEU A 170 11.57 10.21 7.64
CA LEU A 170 11.56 11.55 8.24
C LEU A 170 10.76 12.55 7.41
N GLY A 171 10.80 12.47 6.08
CA GLY A 171 9.96 13.29 5.20
C GLY A 171 8.46 13.03 5.38
N LEU A 172 8.09 11.78 5.68
CA LEU A 172 6.70 11.39 5.95
C LEU A 172 6.29 11.57 7.42
N PHE A 173 7.22 11.83 8.32
CA PHE A 173 7.00 11.84 9.77
C PHE A 173 5.88 12.81 10.18
N SER A 174 5.91 14.04 9.65
CA SER A 174 4.88 15.03 9.93
C SER A 174 3.49 14.56 9.50
N LEU A 175 3.39 13.92 8.34
CA LEU A 175 2.12 13.42 7.81
C LEU A 175 1.63 12.18 8.55
N ILE A 176 2.54 11.36 9.07
CA ILE A 176 2.19 10.17 9.85
C ILE A 176 1.64 10.55 11.23
N PHE A 177 2.31 11.47 11.94
CA PHE A 177 2.02 11.71 13.36
C PHE A 177 1.23 12.99 13.64
N TYR A 178 1.30 13.98 12.76
CA TYR A 178 0.73 15.33 13.00
C TYR A 178 -0.22 15.77 11.88
N ALA A 179 -0.79 14.85 11.09
CA ALA A 179 -1.74 15.19 10.06
C ALA A 179 -2.97 15.91 10.63
N SER A 180 -3.34 17.06 10.07
CA SER A 180 -4.49 17.85 10.47
C SER A 180 -5.23 18.43 9.26
N GLY A 181 -6.51 18.75 9.44
CA GLY A 181 -7.34 19.30 8.36
C GLY A 181 -7.45 18.37 7.17
N GLN A 182 -7.14 18.86 5.97
CA GLN A 182 -7.20 18.06 4.73
C GLN A 182 -6.08 17.01 4.63
N ALA A 183 -4.96 17.21 5.33
CA ALA A 183 -3.84 16.26 5.32
C ALA A 183 -4.18 14.91 5.96
N VAL A 184 -5.22 14.82 6.80
CA VAL A 184 -5.71 13.57 7.39
C VAL A 184 -6.10 12.53 6.31
N ILE A 185 -6.54 12.96 5.14
CA ILE A 185 -6.87 12.06 4.03
C ILE A 185 -5.62 11.36 3.49
N LEU A 186 -4.46 12.02 3.55
CA LEU A 186 -3.18 11.48 3.06
C LEU A 186 -2.43 10.68 4.13
N GLN A 187 -2.81 10.81 5.40
CA GLN A 187 -2.17 10.12 6.52
C GLN A 187 -2.09 8.60 6.33
N PRO A 188 -3.14 7.88 5.89
CA PRO A 188 -3.08 6.45 5.66
C PRO A 188 -2.08 6.04 4.57
N ILE A 189 -1.88 6.89 3.55
CA ILE A 189 -0.84 6.69 2.51
C ILE A 189 0.54 6.75 3.15
N ALA A 190 0.80 7.80 3.93
CA ALA A 190 2.08 8.02 4.58
C ALA A 190 2.43 6.91 5.58
N ILE A 191 1.43 6.40 6.33
CA ILE A 191 1.61 5.27 7.24
C ILE A 191 2.01 4.01 6.47
N SER A 192 1.29 3.69 5.39
CA SER A 192 1.58 2.52 4.57
C SER A 192 2.99 2.56 3.99
N ILE A 193 3.39 3.70 3.41
CA ILE A 193 4.73 3.87 2.84
C ILE A 193 5.78 3.89 3.95
N GLY A 194 5.61 4.68 5.00
CA GLY A 194 6.61 4.88 6.03
C GLY A 194 6.94 3.60 6.80
N PHE A 195 5.94 2.96 7.39
CA PHE A 195 6.14 1.72 8.15
C PHE A 195 6.48 0.54 7.25
N GLY A 196 5.88 0.47 6.06
CA GLY A 196 6.21 -0.53 5.06
C GLY A 196 7.66 -0.40 4.58
N LEU A 197 8.16 0.82 4.40
CA LEU A 197 9.55 1.08 4.01
C LEU A 197 10.54 0.70 5.12
N VAL A 198 10.27 1.05 6.38
CA VAL A 198 11.13 0.65 7.51
C VAL A 198 11.26 -0.87 7.55
N TRP A 199 10.15 -1.59 7.47
CA TRP A 199 10.14 -3.04 7.44
C TRP A 199 10.79 -3.60 6.17
N GLY A 200 10.47 -3.04 5.00
CA GLY A 200 11.07 -3.39 3.70
C GLY A 200 12.58 -3.20 3.67
N THR A 201 13.10 -2.16 4.35
CA THR A 201 14.54 -1.95 4.50
C THR A 201 15.20 -3.08 5.26
N VAL A 202 14.62 -3.54 6.37
CA VAL A 202 15.12 -4.71 7.10
C VAL A 202 15.13 -5.94 6.21
N LEU A 203 14.06 -6.14 5.42
CA LEU A 203 13.98 -7.26 4.47
C LEU A 203 15.06 -7.16 3.38
N ASN A 204 15.28 -5.99 2.81
CA ASN A 204 16.29 -5.79 1.78
C ASN A 204 17.71 -5.95 2.31
N LEU A 205 17.96 -5.64 3.59
CA LEU A 205 19.28 -5.75 4.19
C LEU A 205 19.59 -7.14 4.77
N VAL A 206 18.57 -7.89 5.20
CA VAL A 206 18.76 -9.19 5.86
C VAL A 206 18.17 -10.33 5.03
N TYR A 207 16.88 -10.27 4.74
CA TYR A 207 16.18 -11.37 4.06
C TYR A 207 16.67 -11.58 2.62
N LEU A 208 16.77 -10.49 1.83
CA LEU A 208 17.13 -10.60 0.42
C LEU A 208 18.56 -11.14 0.22
N PRO A 209 19.61 -10.65 0.92
CA PRO A 209 20.94 -11.24 0.84
C PRO A 209 20.99 -12.69 1.30
N THR A 210 20.28 -13.03 2.39
CA THR A 210 20.22 -14.41 2.89
C THR A 210 19.57 -15.34 1.87
N LEU A 211 18.46 -14.92 1.28
CA LEU A 211 17.78 -15.71 0.24
C LEU A 211 18.67 -15.86 -1.00
N TYR A 212 19.38 -14.80 -1.39
CA TYR A 212 20.34 -14.86 -2.51
C TYR A 212 21.46 -15.86 -2.23
N ALA A 213 22.06 -15.83 -1.04
CA ALA A 213 23.12 -16.76 -0.64
C ALA A 213 22.64 -18.21 -0.68
N LEU A 214 21.45 -18.47 -0.16
CA LEU A 214 20.85 -19.80 -0.12
C LEU A 214 20.59 -20.33 -1.54
N VAL A 215 20.01 -19.53 -2.44
CA VAL A 215 19.69 -19.91 -3.82
C VAL A 215 20.94 -20.15 -4.67
N ASN A 216 22.07 -19.50 -4.33
CA ASN A 216 23.34 -19.66 -5.07
C ASN A 216 24.34 -20.58 -4.35
N GLY A 217 23.97 -21.22 -3.24
CA GLY A 217 24.82 -22.16 -2.51
C GLY A 217 26.08 -21.54 -1.91
N ILE A 218 26.00 -20.26 -1.49
CA ILE A 218 27.12 -19.58 -0.82
C ILE A 218 27.10 -20.04 0.63
N SER A 219 28.01 -20.96 0.99
CA SER A 219 28.19 -21.38 2.38
C SER A 219 28.89 -20.29 3.18
N VAL A 220 28.29 -19.95 4.30
CA VAL A 220 28.84 -19.02 5.30
C VAL A 220 29.45 -19.91 6.38
N GLU A 221 30.65 -20.43 6.12
CA GLU A 221 31.49 -21.04 7.13
C GLU A 221 32.46 -20.00 7.69
#